data_bf83647ca99ddbdee7bdcf87ba76f193
#
_entry.id   bf83647ca99ddbdee7bdcf87ba76f193
#
_cell.length_a   1.000
_cell.length_b   1.000
_cell.length_c   1.000
_cell.angle_alpha   90.00
_cell.angle_beta   90.00
_cell.angle_gamma   90.00
#
_symmetry.space_group_name_H-M   'P 1'
#
loop_
_entity.id
_entity.type
_entity.pdbx_description
1 polymer ?
#
loop_
_entity_poly.entity_id
_entity_poly.type
_entity_poly.pdbx_seq_one_letter_code
_entity_poly.pdbx_strand_id
1 'polypeptide(L)'
;MIGSAALRDEGTSYHYAPPEPFALPDPGLTARLRAALPDAVRGPSWTTDAPYRETAEEVAKYRAEGIVTVEMEASCLFTVASSVGVAAAAAFTVSDVLHGEQWAPHFGSADVLHGLWTLFEAAEGCLSG
;
A
#
# COMPACT_ATOMS: atom_id res chain seq x y z
N MET A 1 6.98 1.67 4.62
CA MET A 1 6.86 0.39 3.92
C MET A 1 6.72 0.63 2.42
N ILE A 2 7.20 -0.27 1.56
CA ILE A 2 7.05 -0.17 0.09
C ILE A 2 6.15 -1.30 -0.39
N GLY A 3 5.08 -0.94 -1.12
CA GLY A 3 4.12 -1.90 -1.69
C GLY A 3 4.75 -2.71 -2.84
N SER A 4 4.69 -4.03 -2.74
CA SER A 4 5.16 -4.94 -3.81
C SER A 4 4.03 -5.46 -4.69
N ALA A 5 2.81 -5.46 -4.19
CA ALA A 5 1.54 -5.78 -4.84
C ALA A 5 0.42 -5.23 -3.96
N ALA A 6 -0.79 -5.12 -4.49
CA ALA A 6 -1.96 -4.71 -3.72
C ALA A 6 -3.12 -5.69 -3.98
N LEU A 7 -3.61 -6.36 -2.94
CA LEU A 7 -4.79 -7.21 -3.01
C LEU A 7 -6.02 -6.32 -3.30
N ARG A 8 -6.78 -6.70 -4.30
CA ARG A 8 -7.92 -5.93 -4.80
C ARG A 8 -9.20 -6.34 -4.06
N ASP A 9 -9.48 -5.66 -2.95
CA ASP A 9 -10.69 -5.83 -2.15
C ASP A 9 -11.46 -4.49 -2.05
N GLU A 10 -11.62 -3.83 -3.22
CA GLU A 10 -12.29 -2.55 -3.39
C GLU A 10 -13.06 -2.54 -4.74
N GLY A 11 -13.98 -1.60 -4.91
CA GLY A 11 -14.88 -1.59 -6.06
C GLY A 11 -14.33 -0.98 -7.33
N THR A 12 -13.35 -0.05 -7.25
CA THR A 12 -12.94 0.80 -8.38
C THR A 12 -12.12 0.05 -9.43
N SER A 13 -11.13 -0.73 -9.01
CA SER A 13 -10.18 -1.36 -9.94
C SER A 13 -10.85 -2.35 -10.91
N TYR A 14 -11.97 -2.95 -10.54
CA TYR A 14 -12.75 -3.86 -11.38
C TYR A 14 -13.42 -3.18 -12.59
N HIS A 15 -13.51 -1.85 -12.60
CA HIS A 15 -13.97 -1.09 -13.76
C HIS A 15 -12.87 -0.86 -14.81
N TYR A 16 -11.60 -1.08 -14.46
CA TYR A 16 -10.45 -0.76 -15.31
C TYR A 16 -9.66 -1.98 -15.76
N ALA A 17 -9.76 -3.12 -15.08
CA ALA A 17 -9.05 -4.34 -15.43
C ALA A 17 -9.86 -5.59 -15.06
N PRO A 18 -9.61 -6.73 -15.71
CA PRO A 18 -10.20 -8.03 -15.37
C PRO A 18 -10.01 -8.38 -13.88
N PRO A 19 -10.82 -9.30 -13.33
CA PRO A 19 -10.81 -9.65 -11.91
C PRO A 19 -9.62 -10.54 -11.53
N GLU A 20 -8.42 -9.97 -11.55
CA GLU A 20 -7.22 -10.58 -10.97
C GLU A 20 -7.11 -10.23 -9.49
N PRO A 21 -6.58 -11.12 -8.62
CA PRO A 21 -6.53 -10.88 -7.18
C PRO A 21 -5.62 -9.73 -6.77
N PHE A 22 -4.55 -9.46 -7.54
CA PHE A 22 -3.57 -8.44 -7.22
C PHE A 22 -3.37 -7.43 -8.34
N ALA A 23 -3.22 -6.16 -7.98
CA ALA A 23 -2.66 -5.12 -8.82
C ALA A 23 -1.16 -4.95 -8.52
N LEU A 24 -0.37 -4.67 -9.55
CA LEU A 24 1.09 -4.56 -9.44
C LEU A 24 1.55 -3.12 -9.67
N PRO A 25 2.50 -2.62 -8.87
CA PRO A 25 3.14 -1.34 -9.12
C PRO A 25 4.10 -1.41 -10.32
N ASP A 26 4.47 -0.25 -10.85
CA ASP A 26 5.55 -0.15 -11.81
C ASP A 26 6.88 -0.64 -11.20
N PRO A 27 7.59 -1.58 -11.86
CA PRO A 27 8.81 -2.15 -11.31
C PRO A 27 9.98 -1.14 -11.27
N GLY A 28 10.02 -0.19 -12.20
CA GLY A 28 11.07 0.83 -12.26
C GLY A 28 10.96 1.84 -11.12
N LEU A 29 9.76 2.42 -10.92
CA LEU A 29 9.50 3.30 -9.79
C LEU A 29 9.65 2.59 -8.44
N THR A 30 9.20 1.36 -8.34
CA THR A 30 9.36 0.55 -7.12
C THR A 30 10.84 0.32 -6.81
N ALA A 31 11.68 0.07 -7.82
CA ALA A 31 13.11 -0.08 -7.64
C ALA A 31 13.78 1.21 -7.17
N ARG A 32 13.36 2.38 -7.69
CA ARG A 32 13.86 3.69 -7.23
C ARG A 32 13.47 3.98 -5.77
N LEU A 33 12.21 3.74 -5.40
CA LEU A 33 11.76 3.87 -4.00
C LEU A 33 12.56 2.96 -3.06
N ARG A 34 12.86 1.75 -3.49
CA ARG A 34 13.71 0.82 -2.72
C ARG A 34 15.14 1.34 -2.50
N ALA A 35 15.71 1.96 -3.51
CA ALA A 35 17.05 2.55 -3.41
C ALA A 35 17.05 3.78 -2.49
N ALA A 36 15.98 4.59 -2.54
CA ALA A 36 15.82 5.77 -1.68
C ALA A 36 15.47 5.42 -0.22
N LEU A 37 14.82 4.26 0.02
CA LEU A 37 14.34 3.82 1.34
C LEU A 37 14.86 2.40 1.66
N PRO A 38 16.18 2.21 1.84
CA PRO A 38 16.78 0.88 1.94
C PRO A 38 16.28 0.09 3.16
N ASP A 39 15.95 0.76 4.25
CA ASP A 39 15.48 0.14 5.50
C ASP A 39 13.96 -0.09 5.54
N ALA A 40 13.22 0.34 4.51
CA ALA A 40 11.78 0.18 4.48
C ALA A 40 11.36 -1.28 4.29
N VAL A 41 10.47 -1.76 5.14
CA VAL A 41 9.82 -3.06 4.99
C VAL A 41 9.13 -3.13 3.63
N ARG A 42 9.10 -4.30 3.02
CA ARG A 42 8.49 -4.55 1.70
C ARG A 42 7.53 -5.71 1.79
N GLY A 43 6.42 -5.57 1.11
CA GLY A 43 5.43 -6.62 1.05
C GLY A 43 4.16 -6.19 0.31
N PRO A 44 3.25 -7.13 0.07
CA PRO A 44 1.95 -6.83 -0.47
C PRO A 44 1.08 -6.11 0.55
N SER A 45 0.19 -5.23 0.05
CA SER A 45 -0.87 -4.60 0.83
C SER A 45 -2.22 -5.26 0.57
N TRP A 46 -3.14 -5.05 1.46
CA TRP A 46 -4.57 -5.28 1.27
C TRP A 46 -5.24 -3.92 1.07
N THR A 47 -5.77 -3.67 -0.12
CA THR A 47 -6.57 -2.48 -0.39
C THR A 47 -8.03 -2.78 -0.16
N THR A 48 -8.65 -2.11 0.80
CA THR A 48 -10.09 -2.21 1.07
C THR A 48 -10.77 -0.85 1.05
N ASP A 49 -11.99 -0.76 0.55
CA ASP A 49 -12.84 0.45 0.64
C ASP A 49 -13.88 0.37 1.78
N ALA A 50 -13.78 -0.67 2.60
CA ALA A 50 -14.73 -0.97 3.67
C ALA A 50 -14.04 -1.21 5.03
N PRO A 51 -13.33 -0.20 5.61
CA PRO A 51 -12.51 -0.38 6.81
C PRO A 51 -13.29 -0.90 8.02
N TYR A 52 -14.58 -0.58 8.13
CA TYR A 52 -15.44 -1.11 9.20
C TYR A 52 -15.90 -2.55 8.98
N ARG A 53 -15.46 -3.19 7.91
CA ARG A 53 -15.72 -4.60 7.60
C ARG A 53 -14.47 -5.48 7.72
N GLU A 54 -13.36 -4.93 8.16
CA GLU A 54 -12.15 -5.68 8.46
C GLU A 54 -12.38 -6.57 9.67
N THR A 55 -12.56 -7.86 9.44
CA THR A 55 -12.80 -8.84 10.49
C THR A 55 -11.48 -9.46 10.97
N ALA A 56 -11.46 -9.94 12.21
CA ALA A 56 -10.30 -10.65 12.74
C ALA A 56 -9.94 -11.91 11.90
N GLU A 57 -10.94 -12.55 11.30
CA GLU A 57 -10.74 -13.69 10.42
C GLU A 57 -10.05 -13.29 9.10
N GLU A 58 -10.47 -12.20 8.47
CA GLU A 58 -9.85 -11.68 7.25
C GLU A 58 -8.41 -11.22 7.51
N VAL A 59 -8.19 -10.50 8.62
CA VAL A 59 -6.85 -10.10 9.04
C VAL A 59 -5.94 -11.31 9.23
N ALA A 60 -6.43 -12.36 9.91
CA ALA A 60 -5.67 -13.60 10.12
C ALA A 60 -5.37 -14.32 8.79
N LYS A 61 -6.36 -14.40 7.90
CA LYS A 61 -6.24 -14.98 6.55
C LYS A 61 -5.16 -14.25 5.74
N TYR A 62 -5.30 -12.95 5.57
CA TYR A 62 -4.39 -12.17 4.73
C TYR A 62 -2.97 -12.11 5.31
N ARG A 63 -2.85 -12.08 6.64
CA ARG A 63 -1.54 -12.22 7.30
C ARG A 63 -0.89 -13.57 6.99
N ALA A 64 -1.64 -14.66 6.99
CA ALA A 64 -1.15 -15.98 6.62
C ALA A 64 -0.74 -16.07 5.14
N GLU A 65 -1.35 -15.29 4.28
CA GLU A 65 -1.01 -15.13 2.87
C GLU A 65 0.19 -14.18 2.63
N GLY A 66 0.77 -13.61 3.69
CA GLY A 66 1.94 -12.74 3.62
C GLY A 66 1.63 -11.26 3.37
N ILE A 67 0.37 -10.84 3.45
CA ILE A 67 0.00 -9.42 3.42
C ILE A 67 0.54 -8.75 4.67
N VAL A 68 1.20 -7.60 4.53
CA VAL A 68 1.92 -6.93 5.61
C VAL A 68 1.28 -5.62 6.07
N THR A 69 0.36 -5.06 5.29
CA THR A 69 -0.36 -3.84 5.64
C THR A 69 -1.74 -3.81 4.99
N VAL A 70 -2.64 -3.01 5.54
CA VAL A 70 -3.93 -2.65 4.97
C VAL A 70 -3.91 -1.14 4.66
N GLU A 71 -4.54 -0.76 3.56
CA GLU A 71 -4.68 0.62 3.07
C GLU A 71 -5.89 0.70 2.15
N MET A 72 -6.19 1.86 1.57
CA MET A 72 -7.47 2.07 0.88
C MET A 72 -7.32 2.49 -0.60
N GLU A 73 -6.10 2.59 -1.16
CA GLU A 73 -5.87 3.24 -2.45
C GLU A 73 -5.01 2.46 -3.46
N ALA A 74 -4.09 1.63 -3.01
CA ALA A 74 -2.99 1.15 -3.85
C ALA A 74 -3.46 0.28 -5.03
N SER A 75 -4.40 -0.64 -4.83
CA SER A 75 -4.85 -1.50 -5.92
C SER A 75 -5.56 -0.70 -7.01
N CYS A 76 -6.38 0.27 -6.62
CA CYS A 76 -7.03 1.18 -7.54
C CYS A 76 -5.99 2.03 -8.30
N LEU A 77 -5.04 2.64 -7.57
CA LEU A 77 -3.99 3.47 -8.15
C LEU A 77 -3.16 2.68 -9.18
N PHE A 78 -2.70 1.49 -8.85
CA PHE A 78 -1.90 0.67 -9.75
C PHE A 78 -2.68 0.24 -10.98
N THR A 79 -3.94 -0.18 -10.80
CA THR A 79 -4.79 -0.64 -11.88
C THR A 79 -5.14 0.49 -12.85
N VAL A 80 -5.56 1.64 -12.34
CA VAL A 80 -5.90 2.80 -13.18
C VAL A 80 -4.66 3.32 -13.92
N ALA A 81 -3.55 3.49 -13.22
CA ALA A 81 -2.30 3.93 -13.83
C ALA A 81 -1.87 3.01 -15.00
N SER A 82 -1.90 1.70 -14.76
CA SER A 82 -1.61 0.70 -15.80
C SER A 82 -2.56 0.82 -17.00
N SER A 83 -3.86 1.04 -16.76
CA SER A 83 -4.87 1.14 -17.82
C SER A 83 -4.66 2.36 -18.75
N VAL A 84 -4.02 3.42 -18.24
CA VAL A 84 -3.73 4.65 -19.00
C VAL A 84 -2.24 4.77 -19.39
N GLY A 85 -1.43 3.74 -19.14
CA GLY A 85 -0.02 3.70 -19.53
C GLY A 85 0.88 4.62 -18.68
N VAL A 86 0.52 4.87 -17.43
CA VAL A 86 1.29 5.69 -16.47
C VAL A 86 1.92 4.78 -15.42
N ALA A 87 3.20 5.03 -15.09
CA ALA A 87 3.87 4.33 -14.02
C ALA A 87 3.36 4.79 -12.64
N ALA A 88 3.09 3.83 -11.74
CA ALA A 88 2.72 4.11 -10.36
C ALA A 88 3.42 3.16 -9.39
N ALA A 89 3.79 3.68 -8.23
CA ALA A 89 4.29 2.91 -7.10
C ALA A 89 3.76 3.52 -5.80
N ALA A 90 3.80 2.77 -4.70
CA ALA A 90 3.33 3.26 -3.42
C ALA A 90 4.30 2.92 -2.28
N ALA A 91 4.41 3.87 -1.35
CA ALA A 91 5.06 3.67 -0.07
C ALA A 91 4.15 4.21 1.04
N PHE A 92 4.17 3.55 2.20
CA PHE A 92 3.23 3.80 3.28
C PHE A 92 3.98 4.04 4.59
N THR A 93 3.45 4.95 5.41
CA THR A 93 3.78 5.07 6.82
C THR A 93 2.69 4.35 7.62
N VAL A 94 3.09 3.50 8.55
CA VAL A 94 2.16 2.81 9.43
C VAL A 94 1.65 3.79 10.48
N SER A 95 0.36 4.06 10.48
CA SER A 95 -0.32 4.98 11.42
C SER A 95 -1.03 4.26 12.55
N ASP A 96 -1.28 2.97 12.40
CA ASP A 96 -2.02 2.14 13.34
C ASP A 96 -1.67 0.68 13.17
N VAL A 97 -2.01 -0.13 14.15
CA VAL A 97 -1.74 -1.57 14.17
C VAL A 97 -2.99 -2.33 14.58
N LEU A 98 -3.33 -3.33 13.77
CA LEU A 98 -4.39 -4.29 14.08
C LEU A 98 -3.80 -5.48 14.86
N HIS A 99 -4.16 -5.61 16.14
CA HIS A 99 -3.80 -6.73 17.00
C HIS A 99 -5.05 -7.53 17.38
N GLY A 100 -5.40 -8.52 16.56
CA GLY A 100 -6.64 -9.27 16.72
C GLY A 100 -7.86 -8.34 16.65
N GLU A 101 -8.66 -8.27 17.72
CA GLU A 101 -9.80 -7.35 17.83
C GLU A 101 -9.42 -5.95 18.37
N GLN A 102 -8.15 -5.72 18.71
CA GLN A 102 -7.69 -4.44 19.25
C GLN A 102 -7.07 -3.58 18.15
N TRP A 103 -7.61 -2.41 17.99
CA TRP A 103 -7.08 -1.37 17.13
C TRP A 103 -6.32 -0.33 17.95
N ALA A 104 -5.05 -0.12 17.60
CA ALA A 104 -4.19 0.87 18.26
C ALA A 104 -3.86 2.01 17.28
N PRO A 105 -4.66 3.11 17.31
CA PRO A 105 -4.43 4.26 16.44
C PRO A 105 -3.29 5.13 16.97
N HIS A 106 -2.40 5.56 16.08
CA HIS A 106 -1.32 6.51 16.33
C HIS A 106 -1.35 7.69 15.35
N PHE A 107 -2.52 8.00 14.79
CA PHE A 107 -2.71 9.10 13.84
C PHE A 107 -2.18 10.42 14.43
N GLY A 108 -1.39 11.14 13.65
CA GLY A 108 -0.84 12.42 14.04
C GLY A 108 0.32 12.35 15.05
N SER A 109 0.83 11.17 15.37
CA SER A 109 2.07 11.06 16.16
C SER A 109 3.25 11.67 15.41
N ALA A 110 4.27 12.13 16.15
CA ALA A 110 5.48 12.70 15.55
C ALA A 110 6.16 11.71 14.61
N ASP A 111 6.14 10.42 14.93
CA ASP A 111 6.74 9.36 14.11
C ASP A 111 6.01 9.17 12.79
N VAL A 112 4.67 9.22 12.78
CA VAL A 112 3.87 9.15 11.55
C VAL A 112 4.14 10.37 10.67
N LEU A 113 4.15 11.57 11.24
CA LEU A 113 4.44 12.80 10.50
C LEU A 113 5.86 12.80 9.92
N HIS A 114 6.85 12.36 10.69
CA HIS A 114 8.22 12.20 10.22
C HIS A 114 8.31 11.16 9.09
N GLY A 115 7.64 10.03 9.26
CA GLY A 115 7.56 8.98 8.22
C GLY A 115 6.96 9.49 6.92
N LEU A 116 5.85 10.23 6.96
CA LEU A 116 5.23 10.84 5.78
C LEU A 116 6.16 11.82 5.08
N TRP A 117 6.90 12.65 5.85
CA TRP A 117 7.88 13.58 5.29
C TRP A 117 9.02 12.84 4.59
N THR A 118 9.56 11.79 5.23
CA THR A 118 10.59 10.92 4.63
C THR A 118 10.13 10.29 3.32
N LEU A 119 8.87 9.81 3.27
CA LEU A 119 8.30 9.25 2.05
C LEU A 119 8.13 10.30 0.95
N PHE A 120 7.72 11.52 1.31
CA PHE A 120 7.58 12.62 0.36
C PHE A 120 8.93 12.98 -0.30
N GLU A 121 9.99 13.15 0.49
CA GLU A 121 11.34 13.44 -0.02
C GLU A 121 11.85 12.31 -0.93
N ALA A 122 11.65 11.06 -0.53
CA ALA A 122 12.02 9.90 -1.33
C ALA A 122 11.26 9.86 -2.67
N ALA A 123 9.96 10.13 -2.66
CA ALA A 123 9.13 10.15 -3.86
C ALA A 123 9.53 11.29 -4.80
N GLU A 124 9.77 12.50 -4.28
CA GLU A 124 10.26 13.65 -5.05
C GLU A 124 11.58 13.32 -5.75
N GLY A 125 12.55 12.75 -5.03
CA GLY A 125 13.82 12.30 -5.60
C GLY A 125 13.65 11.21 -6.69
N CYS A 126 12.69 10.32 -6.53
CA CYS A 126 12.40 9.29 -7.54
C CYS A 126 11.78 9.85 -8.84
N LEU A 127 11.06 10.98 -8.77
CA LEU A 127 10.38 11.58 -9.92
C LEU A 127 11.21 12.63 -10.64
N SER A 128 12.22 13.19 -9.97
CA SER A 128 13.08 14.27 -10.48
C SER A 128 14.27 13.78 -11.33
N GLY A 129 14.48 12.49 -11.44
CA GLY A 129 15.52 11.82 -12.25
C GLY A 129 14.91 11.03 -13.38
#